data_4adf2d347e99daf04f5e435b3669a1f7
#
_entry.id   4adf2d347e99daf04f5e435b3669a1f7
#
_cell.length_a   1.000
_cell.length_b   1.000
_cell.length_c   1.000
_cell.angle_alpha   90.00
_cell.angle_beta   90.00
_cell.angle_gamma   90.00
#
_symmetry.space_group_name_H-M   'P 1'
#
loop_
_entity.id
_entity.type
_entity.pdbx_description
1 polymer ?
#
loop_
_entity_poly.entity_id
_entity_poly.type
_entity_poly.pdbx_seq_one_letter_code
_entity_poly.pdbx_strand_id
1 'polypeptide(L)'
;MPLINDSAIVGYVRQVGAKLADKAPGYKFPYQFQVVGTKDVNAFALPGGFVFINAGTIAAAKNEGELAGVMAHEISHVALRHGTNQATKAYIAKAGLNVLSGIAGGASTDLGQVIGAIGGAGANALFLKFGRTAETQADLEGARIMAEAGYDPRDMANFFKTLQEKGGQRVPEFLSDHPDPGNRYQSVISAIPSLPVSANPVRDTNEFEQVKARLTGSAAALASSAEPPRIGPRDPNDNKPATRPDPPSSSYQEFRSRDGSFALQYPGNWDGLTADEVNMIFAPKGAYGKMDDSVFVTHGIFIGALPPRGSDLESATAAFIEEQVKSNPDFKVQRQPQRFSFAGREGFATIVAGPSPVTGVIEIDVIYTTATSDGRLFYFITIAPEDEYESYEPTFEQIITSIRLAR
;
A
#
# COMPACT_ATOMS: atom_id res chain seq x y z
N MET A 1 -6.33 -3.33 -3.70
CA MET A 1 -7.37 -2.27 -3.71
C MET A 1 -8.39 -2.60 -4.80
N PRO A 2 -9.71 -2.59 -4.53
CA PRO A 2 -10.71 -2.89 -5.55
C PRO A 2 -10.79 -1.75 -6.57
N LEU A 3 -10.66 -2.07 -7.85
CA LEU A 3 -10.84 -1.09 -8.92
C LEU A 3 -12.33 -0.96 -9.26
N ILE A 4 -12.78 0.26 -9.51
CA ILE A 4 -14.10 0.51 -10.07
C ILE A 4 -14.07 0.20 -11.57
N ASN A 5 -14.96 -0.71 -12.01
CA ASN A 5 -15.09 -1.13 -13.40
C ASN A 5 -16.28 -0.45 -14.12
N ASP A 6 -16.92 0.55 -13.51
CA ASP A 6 -17.99 1.32 -14.14
C ASP A 6 -17.43 2.14 -15.30
N SER A 7 -17.83 1.79 -16.51
CA SER A 7 -17.31 2.40 -17.74
C SER A 7 -17.55 3.91 -17.85
N ALA A 8 -18.62 4.43 -17.26
CA ALA A 8 -18.90 5.86 -17.24
C ALA A 8 -17.96 6.61 -16.31
N ILE A 9 -17.73 6.08 -15.09
CA ILE A 9 -16.82 6.68 -14.12
C ILE A 9 -15.37 6.63 -14.63
N VAL A 10 -14.91 5.44 -15.05
CA VAL A 10 -13.54 5.25 -15.56
C VAL A 10 -13.31 6.01 -16.86
N GLY A 11 -14.30 6.02 -17.75
CA GLY A 11 -14.24 6.76 -19.02
C GLY A 11 -14.08 8.25 -18.79
N TYR A 12 -14.85 8.83 -17.89
CA TYR A 12 -14.76 10.24 -17.51
C TYR A 12 -13.37 10.60 -16.94
N VAL A 13 -12.89 9.83 -15.96
CA VAL A 13 -11.57 10.08 -15.35
C VAL A 13 -10.45 9.96 -16.39
N ARG A 14 -10.54 9.02 -17.33
CA ARG A 14 -9.60 8.89 -18.45
C ARG A 14 -9.66 10.10 -19.38
N GLN A 15 -10.83 10.64 -19.65
CA GLN A 15 -11.00 11.83 -20.51
C GLN A 15 -10.35 13.06 -19.86
N VAL A 16 -10.64 13.36 -18.60
CA VAL A 16 -10.02 14.46 -17.84
C VAL A 16 -8.50 14.25 -17.76
N GLY A 17 -8.06 13.03 -17.42
CA GLY A 17 -6.65 12.69 -17.30
C GLY A 17 -5.88 12.83 -18.62
N ALA A 18 -6.44 12.36 -19.72
CA ALA A 18 -5.81 12.47 -21.04
C ALA A 18 -5.64 13.94 -21.46
N LYS A 19 -6.65 14.79 -21.19
CA LYS A 19 -6.61 16.22 -21.46
C LYS A 19 -5.47 16.93 -20.70
N LEU A 20 -5.28 16.56 -19.43
CA LEU A 20 -4.19 17.07 -18.60
C LEU A 20 -2.83 16.51 -19.01
N ALA A 21 -2.74 15.20 -19.25
CA ALA A 21 -1.51 14.52 -19.62
C ALA A 21 -0.93 14.99 -20.97
N ASP A 22 -1.80 15.46 -21.88
CA ASP A 22 -1.36 16.10 -23.14
C ASP A 22 -0.49 17.35 -22.87
N LYS A 23 -0.69 18.03 -21.77
CA LYS A 23 0.06 19.22 -21.36
C LYS A 23 1.26 18.90 -20.44
N ALA A 24 1.46 17.64 -20.08
CA ALA A 24 2.61 17.23 -19.27
C ALA A 24 3.94 17.50 -19.99
N PRO A 25 4.98 18.02 -19.30
CA PRO A 25 6.26 18.34 -19.89
C PRO A 25 7.10 17.10 -20.17
N GLY A 26 8.10 17.24 -21.02
CA GLY A 26 9.15 16.25 -21.23
C GLY A 26 8.67 15.03 -21.99
N TYR A 27 9.01 13.84 -21.49
CA TYR A 27 8.67 12.57 -22.14
C TYR A 27 7.15 12.30 -22.07
N LYS A 28 6.56 11.93 -23.19
CA LYS A 28 5.14 11.58 -23.27
C LYS A 28 4.93 10.14 -22.81
N PHE A 29 4.69 9.98 -21.51
CA PHE A 29 4.34 8.68 -20.94
C PHE A 29 2.98 8.20 -21.48
N PRO A 30 2.79 6.88 -21.64
CA PRO A 30 1.48 6.31 -21.96
C PRO A 30 0.58 6.31 -20.70
N TYR A 31 0.08 7.49 -20.32
CA TYR A 31 -0.71 7.65 -19.10
C TYR A 31 -1.95 6.74 -19.09
N GLN A 32 -2.15 6.06 -17.97
CA GLN A 32 -3.30 5.20 -17.70
C GLN A 32 -3.96 5.63 -16.39
N PHE A 33 -5.27 5.86 -16.45
CA PHE A 33 -6.05 6.33 -15.31
C PHE A 33 -7.00 5.24 -14.84
N GLN A 34 -7.03 5.00 -13.53
CA GLN A 34 -7.90 4.02 -12.88
C GLN A 34 -8.56 4.66 -11.66
N VAL A 35 -9.74 4.16 -11.29
CA VAL A 35 -10.45 4.60 -10.09
C VAL A 35 -10.46 3.48 -9.06
N VAL A 36 -9.98 3.79 -7.85
CA VAL A 36 -9.96 2.85 -6.72
C VAL A 36 -11.23 3.03 -5.89
N GLY A 37 -11.91 1.92 -5.59
CA GLY A 37 -13.20 1.92 -4.87
C GLY A 37 -13.05 2.09 -3.35
N THR A 38 -12.24 3.07 -2.89
CA THR A 38 -12.11 3.42 -1.48
C THR A 38 -12.71 4.79 -1.18
N LYS A 39 -13.18 4.98 0.06
CA LYS A 39 -13.74 6.25 0.55
C LYS A 39 -12.67 7.25 0.99
N ASP A 40 -11.42 6.81 1.12
CA ASP A 40 -10.31 7.66 1.53
C ASP A 40 -10.01 8.69 0.46
N VAL A 41 -9.71 9.92 0.89
CA VAL A 41 -9.37 11.01 -0.01
C VAL A 41 -7.89 10.91 -0.32
N ASN A 42 -7.56 10.24 -1.44
CA ASN A 42 -6.19 10.06 -1.91
C ASN A 42 -6.15 9.90 -3.44
N ALA A 43 -5.00 10.18 -4.02
CA ALA A 43 -4.62 9.83 -5.38
C ALA A 43 -3.12 9.57 -5.39
N PHE A 44 -2.64 8.73 -6.29
CA PHE A 44 -1.22 8.44 -6.40
C PHE A 44 -0.83 8.06 -7.81
N ALA A 45 0.42 8.31 -8.16
CA ALA A 45 0.98 7.95 -9.45
C ALA A 45 2.19 7.02 -9.30
N LEU A 46 2.24 6.00 -10.17
CA LEU A 46 3.38 5.10 -10.26
C LEU A 46 4.27 5.48 -11.46
N PRO A 47 5.58 5.19 -11.38
CA PRO A 47 6.48 5.34 -12.52
C PRO A 47 5.95 4.64 -13.77
N GLY A 48 6.08 5.30 -14.93
CA GLY A 48 5.55 4.77 -16.18
C GLY A 48 4.22 5.37 -16.63
N GLY A 49 3.55 6.16 -15.79
CA GLY A 49 2.33 6.89 -16.15
C GLY A 49 1.03 6.27 -15.66
N PHE A 50 1.08 5.39 -14.68
CA PHE A 50 -0.13 4.84 -14.04
C PHE A 50 -0.59 5.80 -12.93
N VAL A 51 -1.82 6.30 -13.05
CA VAL A 51 -2.42 7.26 -12.12
C VAL A 51 -3.71 6.66 -11.55
N PHE A 52 -3.79 6.60 -10.24
CA PHE A 52 -4.90 6.04 -9.49
C PHE A 52 -5.60 7.15 -8.69
N ILE A 53 -6.92 7.20 -8.78
CA ILE A 53 -7.74 8.18 -8.08
C ILE A 53 -8.74 7.43 -7.20
N ASN A 54 -8.74 7.70 -5.91
CA ASN A 54 -9.72 7.12 -5.01
C ASN A 54 -11.12 7.70 -5.26
N ALA A 55 -12.16 6.88 -5.15
CA ALA A 55 -13.54 7.33 -5.24
C ALA A 55 -13.86 8.41 -4.21
N GLY A 56 -13.23 8.34 -3.02
CA GLY A 56 -13.32 9.38 -1.98
C GLY A 56 -12.81 10.73 -2.46
N THR A 57 -11.79 10.79 -3.29
CA THR A 57 -11.25 12.03 -3.86
C THR A 57 -12.25 12.68 -4.83
N ILE A 58 -12.84 11.88 -5.72
CA ILE A 58 -13.89 12.37 -6.64
C ILE A 58 -15.09 12.89 -5.84
N ALA A 59 -15.50 12.16 -4.80
CA ALA A 59 -16.62 12.58 -3.94
C ALA A 59 -16.28 13.82 -3.10
N ALA A 60 -15.02 14.03 -2.72
CA ALA A 60 -14.56 15.17 -1.93
C ALA A 60 -14.45 16.45 -2.74
N ALA A 61 -14.06 16.36 -4.01
CA ALA A 61 -13.94 17.50 -4.91
C ALA A 61 -15.29 18.22 -5.07
N LYS A 62 -15.27 19.55 -4.97
CA LYS A 62 -16.47 20.40 -5.06
C LYS A 62 -16.89 20.63 -6.50
N ASN A 63 -15.95 20.60 -7.45
CA ASN A 63 -16.16 20.76 -8.87
C ASN A 63 -15.12 19.95 -9.68
N GLU A 64 -15.26 19.87 -11.00
CA GLU A 64 -14.32 19.18 -11.88
C GLU A 64 -12.92 19.80 -11.81
N GLY A 65 -12.79 21.10 -11.64
CA GLY A 65 -11.51 21.78 -11.54
C GLY A 65 -10.69 21.34 -10.33
N GLU A 66 -11.33 21.08 -9.18
CA GLU A 66 -10.66 20.52 -7.99
C GLU A 66 -10.12 19.11 -8.26
N LEU A 67 -10.91 18.26 -8.93
CA LEU A 67 -10.47 16.92 -9.34
C LEU A 67 -9.33 16.99 -10.35
N ALA A 68 -9.44 17.87 -11.36
CA ALA A 68 -8.39 18.10 -12.33
C ALA A 68 -7.09 18.57 -11.67
N GLY A 69 -7.19 19.35 -10.60
CA GLY A 69 -6.05 19.80 -9.79
C GLY A 69 -5.28 18.66 -9.16
N VAL A 70 -5.96 17.72 -8.51
CA VAL A 70 -5.35 16.52 -7.96
C VAL A 70 -4.70 15.69 -9.07
N MET A 71 -5.42 15.46 -10.16
CA MET A 71 -4.89 14.66 -11.27
C MET A 71 -3.67 15.32 -11.93
N ALA A 72 -3.65 16.64 -12.07
CA ALA A 72 -2.51 17.39 -12.62
C ALA A 72 -1.28 17.32 -11.69
N HIS A 73 -1.48 17.33 -10.38
CA HIS A 73 -0.44 17.13 -9.38
C HIS A 73 0.20 15.73 -9.55
N GLU A 74 -0.60 14.67 -9.64
CA GLU A 74 -0.11 13.29 -9.85
C GLU A 74 0.62 13.13 -11.19
N ILE A 75 0.07 13.70 -12.27
CA ILE A 75 0.72 13.72 -13.58
C ILE A 75 2.08 14.43 -13.49
N SER A 76 2.20 15.49 -12.70
CA SER A 76 3.46 16.22 -12.49
C SER A 76 4.51 15.37 -11.78
N HIS A 77 4.12 14.56 -10.81
CA HIS A 77 5.06 13.62 -10.18
C HIS A 77 5.66 12.63 -11.19
N VAL A 78 4.87 12.14 -12.14
CA VAL A 78 5.35 11.27 -13.23
C VAL A 78 6.25 12.04 -14.20
N ALA A 79 5.78 13.18 -14.70
CA ALA A 79 6.48 13.98 -15.70
C ALA A 79 7.85 14.47 -15.21
N LEU A 80 7.93 14.92 -13.96
CA LEU A 80 9.15 15.36 -13.28
C LEU A 80 9.98 14.21 -12.70
N ARG A 81 9.50 12.96 -12.85
CA ARG A 81 10.17 11.73 -12.43
C ARG A 81 10.47 11.68 -10.91
N HIS A 82 9.62 12.27 -10.07
CA HIS A 82 9.85 12.32 -8.64
C HIS A 82 9.99 10.93 -8.03
N GLY A 83 9.11 9.97 -8.39
CA GLY A 83 9.16 8.60 -7.90
C GLY A 83 10.46 7.87 -8.29
N THR A 84 10.87 7.94 -9.57
CA THR A 84 12.12 7.30 -10.03
C THR A 84 13.36 7.97 -9.44
N ASN A 85 13.37 9.29 -9.32
CA ASN A 85 14.48 10.02 -8.68
C ASN A 85 14.63 9.64 -7.21
N GLN A 86 13.52 9.46 -6.50
CA GLN A 86 13.52 9.08 -5.09
C GLN A 86 13.97 7.62 -4.92
N ALA A 87 13.47 6.71 -5.75
CA ALA A 87 13.92 5.31 -5.77
C ALA A 87 15.43 5.23 -6.09
N THR A 88 15.93 6.01 -7.04
CA THR A 88 17.36 6.09 -7.36
C THR A 88 18.18 6.62 -6.18
N LYS A 89 17.72 7.68 -5.49
CA LYS A 89 18.41 8.20 -4.30
C LYS A 89 18.43 7.18 -3.17
N ALA A 90 17.33 6.48 -2.93
CA ALA A 90 17.26 5.42 -1.92
C ALA A 90 18.21 4.26 -2.26
N TYR A 91 18.27 3.87 -3.54
CA TYR A 91 19.20 2.87 -4.04
C TYR A 91 20.67 3.30 -3.86
N ILE A 92 21.04 4.53 -4.26
CA ILE A 92 22.40 5.07 -4.12
C ILE A 92 22.78 5.17 -2.64
N ALA A 93 21.88 5.61 -1.76
CA ALA A 93 22.12 5.67 -0.32
C ALA A 93 22.39 4.27 0.26
N LYS A 94 21.60 3.28 -0.18
CA LYS A 94 21.75 1.87 0.22
C LYS A 94 23.02 1.23 -0.36
N ALA A 95 23.34 1.51 -1.64
CA ALA A 95 24.56 1.06 -2.30
C ALA A 95 25.81 1.77 -1.75
N GLY A 96 25.72 3.06 -1.43
CA GLY A 96 26.80 3.85 -0.83
C GLY A 96 27.23 3.34 0.54
N LEU A 97 26.32 2.80 1.33
CA LEU A 97 26.64 2.11 2.59
C LEU A 97 27.41 0.78 2.35
N ASN A 98 27.19 0.14 1.20
CA ASN A 98 27.91 -1.09 0.82
C ASN A 98 29.25 -0.81 0.10
N VAL A 99 29.38 0.34 -0.58
CA VAL A 99 30.63 0.73 -1.28
C VAL A 99 31.73 1.18 -0.29
N LEU A 100 31.37 1.71 0.87
CA LEU A 100 32.34 2.00 1.94
C LEU A 100 32.93 0.73 2.59
N SER A 101 32.25 -0.42 2.47
CA SER A 101 32.77 -1.72 2.94
C SER A 101 33.42 -2.56 1.84
N GLY A 102 33.42 -2.12 0.57
CA GLY A 102 33.79 -2.91 -0.60
C GLY A 102 34.80 -2.27 -1.60
N ILE A 103 35.64 -1.31 -1.19
CA ILE A 103 36.74 -0.83 -2.06
C ILE A 103 37.88 -1.85 -2.06
N ALA A 104 37.64 -3.01 -2.67
CA ALA A 104 38.67 -3.91 -3.16
C ALA A 104 38.09 -4.95 -4.13
N GLY A 105 37.64 -4.55 -5.31
CA GLY A 105 37.29 -5.51 -6.36
C GLY A 105 36.18 -5.01 -7.28
N GLY A 106 36.52 -4.72 -8.53
CA GLY A 106 35.64 -4.13 -9.54
C GLY A 106 34.33 -4.85 -9.72
N ALA A 107 33.25 -4.09 -9.66
CA ALA A 107 31.91 -4.55 -9.94
C ALA A 107 31.27 -3.72 -11.05
N SER A 108 30.94 -4.39 -12.15
CA SER A 108 30.04 -3.91 -13.19
C SER A 108 28.62 -3.76 -12.60
N THR A 109 28.10 -2.53 -12.61
CA THR A 109 26.72 -2.26 -12.23
C THR A 109 25.77 -2.76 -13.32
N ASP A 110 25.18 -3.90 -13.14
CA ASP A 110 24.17 -4.45 -14.04
C ASP A 110 22.82 -3.79 -13.78
N LEU A 111 22.19 -3.23 -14.83
CA LEU A 111 20.85 -2.62 -14.80
C LEU A 111 19.80 -3.58 -14.25
N GLY A 112 19.99 -4.89 -14.44
CA GLY A 112 19.15 -5.95 -13.87
C GLY A 112 19.12 -5.97 -12.34
N GLN A 113 20.27 -5.65 -11.69
CA GLN A 113 20.34 -5.54 -10.22
C GLN A 113 19.59 -4.30 -9.70
N VAL A 114 19.59 -3.20 -10.48
CA VAL A 114 18.84 -1.98 -10.14
C VAL A 114 17.33 -2.23 -10.22
N ILE A 115 16.88 -2.94 -11.26
CA ILE A 115 15.45 -3.30 -11.45
C ILE A 115 15.02 -4.31 -10.37
N GLY A 116 15.86 -5.30 -10.05
CA GLY A 116 15.61 -6.27 -8.98
C GLY A 116 15.55 -5.64 -7.59
N ALA A 117 16.38 -4.63 -7.33
CA ALA A 117 16.37 -3.91 -6.05
C ALA A 117 15.15 -2.97 -5.91
N ILE A 118 14.66 -2.40 -7.02
CA ILE A 118 13.42 -1.60 -7.05
C ILE A 118 12.20 -2.51 -6.88
N GLY A 119 12.17 -3.68 -7.57
CA GLY A 119 11.11 -4.68 -7.43
C GLY A 119 11.13 -5.41 -6.08
N GLY A 120 12.31 -5.59 -5.47
CA GLY A 120 12.47 -6.24 -4.16
C GLY A 120 12.27 -5.33 -2.95
N ALA A 121 12.16 -4.00 -3.15
CA ALA A 121 11.84 -3.06 -2.08
C ALA A 121 10.35 -3.03 -1.71
N GLY A 122 9.53 -3.86 -2.37
CA GLY A 122 8.11 -3.96 -2.15
C GLY A 122 7.31 -2.72 -2.60
N ALA A 123 6.00 -2.84 -2.68
CA ALA A 123 5.09 -1.73 -3.00
C ALA A 123 5.25 -0.54 -2.02
N ASN A 124 5.64 -0.80 -0.76
CA ASN A 124 5.92 0.24 0.25
C ASN A 124 7.06 1.20 -0.13
N ALA A 125 7.97 0.81 -1.02
CA ALA A 125 8.98 1.74 -1.52
C ALA A 125 8.46 2.64 -2.66
N LEU A 126 7.33 2.29 -3.27
CA LEU A 126 6.65 3.08 -4.28
C LEU A 126 5.75 4.17 -3.67
N PHE A 127 5.31 3.99 -2.42
CA PHE A 127 4.59 5.00 -1.61
C PHE A 127 5.56 5.86 -0.78
N LEU A 128 6.70 6.23 -1.36
CA LEU A 128 7.64 7.12 -0.71
C LEU A 128 7.00 8.50 -0.58
N LYS A 129 6.86 9.00 0.65
CA LYS A 129 6.48 10.39 0.91
C LYS A 129 7.44 11.30 0.18
N PHE A 130 6.90 12.12 -0.71
CA PHE A 130 7.72 13.07 -1.45
C PHE A 130 8.24 14.17 -0.53
N GLY A 131 9.47 14.61 -0.76
CA GLY A 131 10.02 15.73 0.00
C GLY A 131 9.36 17.06 -0.43
N ARG A 132 9.34 18.04 0.46
CA ARG A 132 8.71 19.38 0.25
C ARG A 132 9.05 20.03 -1.09
N THR A 133 10.28 19.87 -1.57
CA THR A 133 10.70 20.40 -2.87
C THR A 133 9.95 19.74 -4.03
N ALA A 134 9.78 18.41 -3.98
CA ALA A 134 9.06 17.67 -5.00
C ALA A 134 7.57 18.05 -5.00
N GLU A 135 6.98 18.22 -3.80
CA GLU A 135 5.61 18.69 -3.65
C GLU A 135 5.41 20.08 -4.26
N THR A 136 6.30 21.03 -3.94
CA THR A 136 6.25 22.39 -4.52
C THR A 136 6.37 22.35 -6.05
N GLN A 137 7.26 21.49 -6.58
CA GLN A 137 7.42 21.33 -8.02
C GLN A 137 6.16 20.72 -8.65
N ALA A 138 5.55 19.72 -8.02
CA ALA A 138 4.32 19.10 -8.50
C ALA A 138 3.12 20.07 -8.46
N ASP A 139 3.03 20.92 -7.45
CA ASP A 139 1.99 21.95 -7.35
C ASP A 139 2.11 23.00 -8.46
N LEU A 140 3.31 23.53 -8.67
CA LEU A 140 3.53 24.58 -9.68
C LEU A 140 3.38 24.04 -11.10
N GLU A 141 3.92 22.84 -11.36
CA GLU A 141 3.78 22.20 -12.66
C GLU A 141 2.33 21.76 -12.92
N GLY A 142 1.65 21.24 -11.90
CA GLY A 142 0.24 20.90 -11.98
C GLY A 142 -0.64 22.11 -12.29
N ALA A 143 -0.38 23.24 -11.65
CA ALA A 143 -1.05 24.51 -11.95
C ALA A 143 -0.84 24.96 -13.41
N ARG A 144 0.37 24.77 -13.95
CA ARG A 144 0.68 25.04 -15.36
C ARG A 144 -0.11 24.10 -16.28
N ILE A 145 -0.08 22.80 -16.00
CA ILE A 145 -0.84 21.79 -16.77
C ILE A 145 -2.32 22.13 -16.78
N MET A 146 -2.91 22.51 -15.65
CA MET A 146 -4.31 22.92 -15.54
C MET A 146 -4.61 24.11 -16.45
N ALA A 147 -3.81 25.19 -16.36
CA ALA A 147 -4.01 26.39 -17.15
C ALA A 147 -3.97 26.10 -18.66
N GLU A 148 -2.98 25.33 -19.11
CA GLU A 148 -2.81 24.94 -20.52
C GLU A 148 -3.91 23.96 -20.98
N ALA A 149 -4.46 23.15 -20.09
CA ALA A 149 -5.61 22.29 -20.37
C ALA A 149 -6.95 23.02 -20.27
N GLY A 150 -6.96 24.33 -19.97
CA GLY A 150 -8.14 25.16 -19.91
C GLY A 150 -8.91 25.09 -18.60
N TYR A 151 -8.32 24.61 -17.52
CA TYR A 151 -8.85 24.66 -16.16
C TYR A 151 -8.33 25.89 -15.40
N ASP A 152 -9.01 26.23 -14.31
CA ASP A 152 -8.55 27.29 -13.40
C ASP A 152 -7.63 26.71 -12.32
N PRO A 153 -6.35 27.06 -12.25
CA PRO A 153 -5.44 26.56 -11.21
C PRO A 153 -5.87 26.93 -9.77
N ARG A 154 -6.75 27.94 -9.60
CA ARG A 154 -7.34 28.26 -8.28
C ARG A 154 -8.10 27.11 -7.70
N ASP A 155 -8.69 26.22 -8.53
CA ASP A 155 -9.44 25.08 -8.05
C ASP A 155 -8.50 24.03 -7.41
N MET A 156 -7.26 23.83 -7.90
CA MET A 156 -6.26 23.04 -7.18
C MET A 156 -5.98 23.62 -5.79
N ALA A 157 -5.74 24.93 -5.68
CA ALA A 157 -5.52 25.57 -4.40
C ALA A 157 -6.73 25.43 -3.45
N ASN A 158 -7.95 25.54 -3.99
CA ASN A 158 -9.19 25.36 -3.24
C ASN A 158 -9.33 23.92 -2.74
N PHE A 159 -8.90 22.92 -3.51
CA PHE A 159 -8.92 21.54 -3.04
C PHE A 159 -8.06 21.34 -1.80
N PHE A 160 -6.85 21.92 -1.73
CA PHE A 160 -6.01 21.84 -0.54
C PHE A 160 -6.73 22.45 0.70
N LYS A 161 -7.45 23.54 0.52
CA LYS A 161 -8.29 24.11 1.57
C LYS A 161 -9.44 23.18 1.96
N THR A 162 -10.09 22.57 0.98
CA THR A 162 -11.16 21.57 1.20
C THR A 162 -10.64 20.39 2.03
N LEU A 163 -9.41 19.93 1.78
CA LEU A 163 -8.78 18.85 2.56
C LEU A 163 -8.50 19.26 4.00
N GLN A 164 -8.00 20.48 4.22
CA GLN A 164 -7.77 21.01 5.57
C GLN A 164 -9.08 21.16 6.37
N GLU A 165 -10.15 21.62 5.74
CA GLU A 165 -11.48 21.76 6.35
C GLU A 165 -12.09 20.40 6.73
N LYS A 166 -11.90 19.37 5.90
CA LYS A 166 -12.41 18.00 6.13
C LYS A 166 -11.55 17.20 7.12
N GLY A 167 -10.32 17.63 7.35
CA GLY A 167 -9.31 16.90 8.14
C GLY A 167 -9.64 16.71 9.61
N GLY A 168 -10.57 17.46 10.22
CA GLY A 168 -11.09 17.26 11.58
C GLY A 168 -10.08 16.64 12.57
N GLN A 169 -10.43 15.46 13.11
CA GLN A 169 -9.54 14.65 13.95
C GLN A 169 -8.64 13.68 13.16
N ARG A 170 -8.85 13.51 11.85
CA ARG A 170 -8.01 12.68 10.96
C ARG A 170 -7.51 13.51 9.79
N VAL A 171 -6.21 13.59 9.65
CA VAL A 171 -5.58 14.18 8.44
C VAL A 171 -5.95 13.30 7.24
N PRO A 172 -6.48 13.86 6.14
CA PRO A 172 -6.71 13.09 4.93
C PRO A 172 -5.43 12.40 4.45
N GLU A 173 -5.53 11.16 3.98
CA GLU A 173 -4.41 10.33 3.52
C GLU A 173 -3.55 11.08 2.49
N PHE A 174 -4.20 11.81 1.57
CA PHE A 174 -3.52 12.67 0.61
C PHE A 174 -2.52 13.63 1.26
N LEU A 175 -2.87 14.29 2.39
CA LEU A 175 -1.94 15.18 3.10
C LEU A 175 -0.85 14.41 3.87
N SER A 176 -1.08 13.14 4.19
CA SER A 176 -0.08 12.27 4.78
C SER A 176 0.99 11.86 3.77
N ASP A 177 0.59 11.55 2.54
CA ASP A 177 1.46 11.08 1.46
C ASP A 177 2.13 12.25 0.74
N HIS A 178 1.44 13.39 0.67
CA HIS A 178 1.88 14.65 0.09
C HIS A 178 1.99 15.75 1.17
N PRO A 179 3.06 15.72 1.99
CA PRO A 179 3.21 16.65 3.11
C PRO A 179 3.24 18.10 2.65
N ASP A 180 2.48 18.96 3.34
CA ASP A 180 2.43 20.40 3.04
C ASP A 180 3.84 21.01 3.11
N PRO A 181 4.37 21.56 2.01
CA PRO A 181 5.65 22.28 2.01
C PRO A 181 5.62 23.61 2.80
N GLY A 182 4.47 23.96 3.40
CA GLY A 182 4.32 25.12 4.30
C GLY A 182 3.29 26.14 3.83
N ASN A 183 2.93 26.19 2.56
CA ASN A 183 1.87 27.07 2.07
C ASN A 183 1.47 26.78 0.60
N ARG A 184 0.97 25.56 0.35
CA ARG A 184 0.57 25.10 -1.01
C ARG A 184 -0.40 26.07 -1.68
N TYR A 185 -1.42 26.52 -0.93
CA TYR A 185 -2.41 27.47 -1.43
C TYR A 185 -1.76 28.74 -1.99
N GLN A 186 -0.93 29.41 -1.20
CA GLN A 186 -0.27 30.67 -1.61
C GLN A 186 0.73 30.46 -2.75
N SER A 187 1.44 29.34 -2.75
CA SER A 187 2.39 29.00 -3.82
C SER A 187 1.69 28.92 -5.17
N VAL A 188 0.57 28.19 -5.25
CA VAL A 188 -0.24 28.08 -6.48
C VAL A 188 -0.83 29.44 -6.85
N ILE A 189 -1.49 30.16 -5.92
CA ILE A 189 -2.11 31.47 -6.19
C ILE A 189 -1.08 32.48 -6.70
N SER A 190 0.13 32.50 -6.15
CA SER A 190 1.20 33.43 -6.56
C SER A 190 1.74 33.12 -7.96
N ALA A 191 1.64 31.89 -8.43
CA ALA A 191 2.07 31.49 -9.77
C ALA A 191 1.06 31.87 -10.87
N ILE A 192 -0.22 31.98 -10.55
CA ILE A 192 -1.31 32.20 -11.51
C ILE A 192 -1.08 33.38 -12.48
N PRO A 193 -0.58 34.58 -12.05
CA PRO A 193 -0.38 35.68 -12.96
C PRO A 193 0.61 35.41 -14.10
N SER A 194 1.46 34.39 -13.96
CA SER A 194 2.42 33.97 -14.98
C SER A 194 1.91 32.83 -15.88
N LEU A 195 0.72 32.29 -15.61
CA LEU A 195 0.16 31.17 -16.33
C LEU A 195 -0.84 31.58 -17.41
N PRO A 196 -0.98 30.82 -18.52
CA PRO A 196 -1.91 31.13 -19.60
C PRO A 196 -3.35 30.69 -19.23
N VAL A 197 -3.90 31.28 -18.16
CA VAL A 197 -5.26 30.94 -17.70
C VAL A 197 -6.28 31.50 -18.68
N SER A 198 -7.22 30.63 -19.12
CA SER A 198 -8.34 31.01 -19.99
C SER A 198 -9.21 32.07 -19.33
N ALA A 199 -9.78 32.99 -20.12
CA ALA A 199 -10.79 33.92 -19.63
C ALA A 199 -12.08 33.23 -19.16
N ASN A 200 -12.38 32.04 -19.72
CA ASN A 200 -13.51 31.18 -19.34
C ASN A 200 -13.00 29.76 -19.04
N PRO A 201 -12.35 29.52 -17.89
CA PRO A 201 -11.82 28.23 -17.59
C PRO A 201 -12.93 27.24 -17.25
N VAL A 202 -12.71 25.97 -17.56
CA VAL A 202 -13.57 24.88 -17.10
C VAL A 202 -13.42 24.75 -15.59
N ARG A 203 -14.52 24.84 -14.86
CA ARG A 203 -14.55 24.65 -13.41
C ARG A 203 -15.45 23.50 -13.02
N ASP A 204 -16.59 23.36 -13.71
CA ASP A 204 -17.56 22.33 -13.44
C ASP A 204 -18.23 21.89 -14.73
N THR A 205 -18.65 20.61 -14.76
CA THR A 205 -19.36 20.02 -15.90
C THR A 205 -20.51 19.14 -15.42
N ASN A 206 -21.52 18.98 -16.30
CA ASN A 206 -22.61 18.04 -16.03
C ASN A 206 -22.13 16.61 -15.89
N GLU A 207 -21.06 16.25 -16.63
CA GLU A 207 -20.44 14.92 -16.56
C GLU A 207 -19.84 14.66 -15.18
N PHE A 208 -19.19 15.64 -14.58
CA PHE A 208 -18.65 15.54 -13.22
C PHE A 208 -19.75 15.27 -12.21
N GLU A 209 -20.85 16.04 -12.26
CA GLU A 209 -21.98 15.86 -11.36
C GLU A 209 -22.65 14.48 -11.53
N GLN A 210 -22.78 14.01 -12.76
CA GLN A 210 -23.32 12.66 -13.05
C GLN A 210 -22.42 11.55 -12.48
N VAL A 211 -21.10 11.68 -12.66
CA VAL A 211 -20.12 10.71 -12.12
C VAL A 211 -20.16 10.72 -10.60
N LYS A 212 -20.22 11.89 -9.98
CA LYS A 212 -20.30 12.04 -8.53
C LYS A 212 -21.59 11.44 -7.97
N ALA A 213 -22.74 11.68 -8.61
CA ALA A 213 -24.02 11.08 -8.24
C ALA A 213 -24.00 9.55 -8.40
N ARG A 214 -23.37 9.06 -9.49
CA ARG A 214 -23.22 7.62 -9.76
C ARG A 214 -22.32 6.93 -8.74
N LEU A 215 -21.23 7.57 -8.32
CA LEU A 215 -20.37 7.08 -7.23
C LEU A 215 -21.13 6.98 -5.90
N THR A 216 -21.96 7.96 -5.56
CA THR A 216 -22.77 7.91 -4.34
C THR A 216 -23.86 6.84 -4.41
N GLY A 217 -24.46 6.62 -5.57
CA GLY A 217 -25.41 5.53 -5.83
C GLY A 217 -24.71 4.14 -5.80
N SER A 218 -23.55 4.01 -6.42
CA SER A 218 -22.74 2.78 -6.39
C SER A 218 -22.11 2.52 -5.03
N ALA A 219 -21.71 3.55 -4.28
CA ALA A 219 -21.21 3.43 -2.92
C ALA A 219 -22.26 2.87 -1.96
N ALA A 220 -23.55 3.17 -2.18
CA ALA A 220 -24.65 2.55 -1.44
C ALA A 220 -24.82 1.06 -1.82
N ALA A 221 -24.57 0.69 -3.09
CA ALA A 221 -24.62 -0.69 -3.56
C ALA A 221 -23.34 -1.49 -3.18
N LEU A 222 -22.18 -0.85 -3.19
CA LEU A 222 -20.90 -1.45 -2.74
C LEU A 222 -20.82 -1.54 -1.20
N ALA A 223 -21.47 -0.64 -0.48
CA ALA A 223 -21.61 -0.73 0.98
C ALA A 223 -22.51 -1.90 1.40
N SER A 224 -23.34 -2.43 0.49
CA SER A 224 -24.16 -3.63 0.75
C SER A 224 -23.45 -4.94 0.38
N SER A 225 -22.29 -4.91 -0.32
CA SER A 225 -21.67 -6.11 -0.89
C SER A 225 -20.25 -6.41 -0.49
N ALA A 226 -19.52 -5.53 0.19
CA ALA A 226 -18.21 -5.84 0.77
C ALA A 226 -17.75 -4.76 1.75
N GLU A 227 -18.34 -4.70 2.92
CA GLU A 227 -17.62 -4.18 4.08
C GLU A 227 -16.82 -5.36 4.63
N PRO A 228 -15.46 -5.31 4.71
CA PRO A 228 -14.79 -6.23 5.61
C PRO A 228 -15.39 -5.99 7.00
N PRO A 229 -15.63 -7.04 7.79
CA PRO A 229 -16.29 -6.91 9.08
C PRO A 229 -15.55 -5.86 9.90
N ARG A 230 -16.25 -4.78 10.24
CA ARG A 230 -15.76 -3.80 11.20
C ARG A 230 -15.65 -4.52 12.54
N ILE A 231 -14.47 -4.49 13.13
CA ILE A 231 -14.37 -4.64 14.57
C ILE A 231 -15.30 -3.58 15.14
N GLY A 232 -16.29 -4.00 15.95
CA GLY A 232 -17.34 -3.14 16.47
C GLY A 232 -16.80 -1.86 17.11
N PRO A 233 -17.66 -0.85 17.36
CA PRO A 233 -17.20 0.44 17.85
C PRO A 233 -16.33 0.25 19.09
N ARG A 234 -15.07 0.72 19.02
CA ARG A 234 -14.21 0.84 20.19
C ARG A 234 -14.92 1.67 21.23
N ASP A 235 -15.09 1.13 22.42
CA ASP A 235 -15.32 1.97 23.59
C ASP A 235 -14.09 2.87 23.74
N PRO A 236 -14.23 4.21 23.77
CA PRO A 236 -13.10 5.13 23.92
C PRO A 236 -12.26 4.87 25.18
N ASN A 237 -12.77 4.10 26.13
CA ASN A 237 -12.12 3.76 27.38
C ASN A 237 -11.59 2.32 27.46
N ASP A 238 -11.79 1.49 26.42
CA ASP A 238 -11.35 0.10 26.41
C ASP A 238 -10.38 -0.14 25.27
N ASN A 239 -9.09 -0.22 25.57
CA ASN A 239 -8.01 -0.51 24.61
C ASN A 239 -7.95 -1.98 24.17
N LYS A 240 -8.99 -2.77 24.43
CA LYS A 240 -9.09 -4.18 24.06
C LYS A 240 -10.04 -4.39 22.89
N PRO A 241 -9.75 -5.34 21.98
CA PRO A 241 -10.73 -5.80 21.00
C PRO A 241 -11.97 -6.29 21.76
N ALA A 242 -13.16 -5.88 21.32
CA ALA A 242 -14.41 -6.06 22.06
C ALA A 242 -14.87 -7.53 22.21
N THR A 243 -14.25 -8.47 21.48
CA THR A 243 -14.57 -9.92 21.57
C THR A 243 -13.33 -10.75 21.24
N ARG A 244 -13.09 -11.83 21.99
CA ARG A 244 -12.20 -12.91 21.54
C ARG A 244 -12.77 -13.48 20.24
N PRO A 245 -11.91 -13.75 19.22
CA PRO A 245 -12.39 -14.40 18.01
C PRO A 245 -12.92 -15.80 18.32
N ASP A 246 -13.84 -16.28 17.50
CA ASP A 246 -14.33 -17.65 17.63
C ASP A 246 -13.18 -18.65 17.50
N PRO A 247 -13.16 -19.73 18.31
CA PRO A 247 -12.14 -20.77 18.20
C PRO A 247 -12.07 -21.35 16.78
N PRO A 248 -10.89 -21.82 16.33
CA PRO A 248 -10.75 -22.44 15.04
C PRO A 248 -11.71 -23.61 14.85
N SER A 249 -12.38 -23.67 13.69
CA SER A 249 -13.26 -24.78 13.32
C SER A 249 -12.46 -26.07 13.11
N SER A 250 -13.05 -27.20 13.46
CA SER A 250 -12.50 -28.52 13.13
C SER A 250 -12.67 -28.92 11.66
N SER A 251 -13.49 -28.20 10.90
CA SER A 251 -13.59 -28.36 9.44
C SER A 251 -12.57 -27.46 8.75
N TYR A 252 -11.91 -27.96 7.71
CA TYR A 252 -10.89 -27.24 6.96
C TYR A 252 -11.31 -27.08 5.51
N GLN A 253 -10.90 -25.98 4.89
CA GLN A 253 -11.06 -25.70 3.46
C GLN A 253 -9.69 -25.51 2.80
N GLU A 254 -9.60 -25.89 1.51
CA GLU A 254 -8.36 -25.78 0.75
C GLU A 254 -8.24 -24.41 0.09
N PHE A 255 -7.05 -23.84 0.12
CA PHE A 255 -6.67 -22.67 -0.65
C PHE A 255 -5.53 -23.04 -1.59
N ARG A 256 -5.54 -22.44 -2.79
CA ARG A 256 -4.42 -22.44 -3.74
C ARG A 256 -4.13 -21.02 -4.18
N SER A 257 -2.84 -20.62 -4.14
CA SER A 257 -2.42 -19.34 -4.66
C SER A 257 -2.72 -19.25 -6.17
N ARG A 258 -3.02 -18.02 -6.63
CA ARG A 258 -3.37 -17.80 -8.04
C ARG A 258 -2.24 -18.17 -9.02
N ASP A 259 -0.99 -17.96 -8.59
CA ASP A 259 0.22 -18.32 -9.33
C ASP A 259 0.60 -19.80 -9.20
N GLY A 260 -0.15 -20.58 -8.42
CA GLY A 260 0.11 -21.99 -8.15
C GLY A 260 1.34 -22.26 -7.29
N SER A 261 1.96 -21.24 -6.70
CA SER A 261 3.20 -21.35 -5.93
C SER A 261 3.03 -22.14 -4.64
N PHE A 262 1.85 -22.09 -4.02
CA PHE A 262 1.54 -22.87 -2.82
C PHE A 262 0.04 -23.24 -2.70
N ALA A 263 -0.22 -24.23 -1.89
CA ALA A 263 -1.55 -24.60 -1.44
C ALA A 263 -1.50 -24.95 0.06
N LEU A 264 -2.60 -24.75 0.77
CA LEU A 264 -2.75 -25.10 2.18
C LEU A 264 -4.21 -25.40 2.53
N GLN A 265 -4.42 -25.96 3.73
CA GLN A 265 -5.73 -26.09 4.34
C GLN A 265 -5.81 -25.20 5.58
N TYR A 266 -6.94 -24.53 5.79
CA TYR A 266 -7.17 -23.62 6.91
C TYR A 266 -8.59 -23.79 7.48
N PRO A 267 -8.86 -23.41 8.74
CA PRO A 267 -10.18 -23.59 9.38
C PRO A 267 -11.32 -22.97 8.57
N GLY A 268 -12.43 -23.68 8.45
CA GLY A 268 -13.57 -23.25 7.64
C GLY A 268 -14.29 -21.99 8.12
N ASN A 269 -14.05 -21.56 9.38
CA ASN A 269 -14.57 -20.30 9.93
C ASN A 269 -13.55 -19.15 9.89
N TRP A 270 -12.39 -19.35 9.26
CA TRP A 270 -11.43 -18.28 9.01
C TRP A 270 -11.67 -17.64 7.65
N ASP A 271 -11.35 -16.37 7.54
CA ASP A 271 -11.37 -15.64 6.29
C ASP A 271 -9.97 -15.66 5.64
N GLY A 272 -9.92 -15.87 4.32
CA GLY A 272 -8.71 -15.70 3.52
C GLY A 272 -8.68 -14.31 2.91
N LEU A 273 -7.69 -13.50 3.28
CA LEU A 273 -7.53 -12.12 2.86
C LEU A 273 -6.27 -11.99 2.03
N THR A 274 -6.33 -11.23 0.97
CA THR A 274 -5.15 -10.86 0.17
C THR A 274 -4.53 -9.63 0.79
N ALA A 275 -3.31 -9.74 1.31
CA ALA A 275 -2.55 -8.59 1.78
C ALA A 275 -1.97 -7.81 0.59
N ASP A 276 -1.46 -8.53 -0.42
CA ASP A 276 -1.04 -8.03 -1.73
C ASP A 276 -1.07 -9.19 -2.76
N GLU A 277 -0.44 -9.03 -3.94
CA GLU A 277 -0.47 -10.03 -5.00
C GLU A 277 0.16 -11.39 -4.62
N VAL A 278 1.04 -11.41 -3.64
CA VAL A 278 1.85 -12.58 -3.24
C VAL A 278 1.59 -13.02 -1.80
N ASN A 279 1.10 -12.09 -0.95
CA ASN A 279 0.95 -12.30 0.47
C ASN A 279 -0.51 -12.49 0.87
N MET A 280 -0.77 -13.55 1.62
CA MET A 280 -2.10 -13.91 2.10
C MET A 280 -2.15 -13.93 3.62
N ILE A 281 -3.31 -13.62 4.15
CA ILE A 281 -3.64 -13.70 5.57
C ILE A 281 -4.82 -14.66 5.73
N PHE A 282 -4.74 -15.56 6.71
CA PHE A 282 -5.89 -16.34 7.12
C PHE A 282 -6.10 -16.15 8.62
N ALA A 283 -7.29 -15.67 8.97
CA ALA A 283 -7.59 -15.27 10.35
C ALA A 283 -9.07 -15.45 10.67
N PRO A 284 -9.42 -15.75 11.94
CA PRO A 284 -10.81 -15.79 12.37
C PRO A 284 -11.44 -14.40 12.30
N LYS A 285 -12.76 -14.36 12.07
CA LYS A 285 -13.52 -13.10 12.10
C LYS A 285 -13.33 -12.38 13.43
N GLY A 286 -13.04 -11.09 13.36
CA GLY A 286 -12.77 -10.25 14.53
C GLY A 286 -11.31 -10.24 15.00
N ALA A 287 -10.44 -11.09 14.43
CA ALA A 287 -9.00 -11.14 14.74
C ALA A 287 -8.13 -10.33 13.79
N TYR A 288 -8.72 -9.64 12.83
CA TYR A 288 -8.00 -8.82 11.85
C TYR A 288 -8.74 -7.51 11.58
N GLY A 289 -8.04 -6.53 11.08
CA GLY A 289 -8.59 -5.23 10.72
C GLY A 289 -7.57 -4.36 10.02
N LYS A 290 -7.93 -3.11 9.76
CA LYS A 290 -7.02 -2.10 9.23
C LYS A 290 -6.69 -1.10 10.32
N MET A 291 -5.41 -0.81 10.48
CA MET A 291 -4.90 0.29 11.27
C MET A 291 -3.98 1.09 10.36
N ASP A 292 -4.37 2.32 10.08
CA ASP A 292 -3.80 3.14 9.00
C ASP A 292 -3.88 2.39 7.65
N ASP A 293 -2.79 2.24 6.92
CA ASP A 293 -2.73 1.50 5.65
C ASP A 293 -2.35 0.02 5.80
N SER A 294 -2.12 -0.43 7.03
CA SER A 294 -1.68 -1.79 7.30
C SER A 294 -2.82 -2.68 7.78
N VAL A 295 -2.85 -3.91 7.29
CA VAL A 295 -3.69 -4.95 7.86
C VAL A 295 -2.97 -5.49 9.09
N PHE A 296 -3.64 -5.47 10.23
CA PHE A 296 -3.17 -6.13 11.43
C PHE A 296 -3.94 -7.42 11.66
N VAL A 297 -3.29 -8.35 12.34
CA VAL A 297 -3.86 -9.62 12.75
C VAL A 297 -3.48 -9.85 14.20
N THR A 298 -4.45 -10.24 15.02
CA THR A 298 -4.21 -10.61 16.43
C THR A 298 -4.17 -12.12 16.63
N HIS A 299 -4.81 -12.88 15.73
CA HIS A 299 -4.80 -14.33 15.69
C HIS A 299 -4.88 -14.77 14.22
N GLY A 300 -4.01 -15.68 13.81
CA GLY A 300 -4.04 -16.18 12.44
C GLY A 300 -2.67 -16.47 11.87
N ILE A 301 -2.59 -16.39 10.56
CA ILE A 301 -1.35 -16.63 9.83
C ILE A 301 -1.13 -15.61 8.74
N PHE A 302 0.14 -15.26 8.53
CA PHE A 302 0.65 -14.63 7.32
C PHE A 302 1.44 -15.62 6.50
N ILE A 303 1.28 -15.61 5.19
CA ILE A 303 1.99 -16.49 4.28
C ILE A 303 2.35 -15.74 2.99
N GLY A 304 3.56 -15.95 2.49
CA GLY A 304 4.01 -15.30 1.27
C GLY A 304 5.37 -15.75 0.80
N ALA A 305 5.85 -15.13 -0.28
CA ALA A 305 7.17 -15.37 -0.81
C ALA A 305 7.83 -14.05 -1.23
N LEU A 306 9.09 -13.88 -0.86
CA LEU A 306 9.89 -12.69 -1.14
C LEU A 306 11.18 -13.07 -1.89
N PRO A 307 11.74 -12.18 -2.72
CA PRO A 307 13.09 -12.34 -3.20
C PRO A 307 14.06 -12.53 -2.04
N PRO A 308 15.00 -13.49 -2.08
CA PRO A 308 15.93 -13.74 -0.98
C PRO A 308 16.89 -12.56 -0.81
N ARG A 309 17.18 -12.22 0.45
CA ARG A 309 18.22 -11.26 0.80
C ARG A 309 19.34 -12.01 1.49
N GLY A 310 20.39 -12.36 0.75
CA GLY A 310 21.51 -13.14 1.25
C GLY A 310 22.00 -14.15 0.22
N SER A 311 23.11 -14.83 0.53
CA SER A 311 23.73 -15.82 -0.34
C SER A 311 23.14 -17.22 -0.21
N ASP A 312 22.41 -17.47 0.89
CA ASP A 312 21.82 -18.75 1.25
C ASP A 312 20.56 -18.56 2.09
N LEU A 313 19.87 -19.66 2.40
CA LEU A 313 18.61 -19.65 3.14
C LEU A 313 18.78 -19.10 4.57
N GLU A 314 19.90 -19.38 5.23
CA GLU A 314 20.14 -18.93 6.61
C GLU A 314 20.30 -17.41 6.66
N SER A 315 21.12 -16.84 5.78
CA SER A 315 21.30 -15.38 5.67
C SER A 315 20.02 -14.67 5.20
N ALA A 316 19.25 -15.28 4.28
CA ALA A 316 17.96 -14.74 3.84
C ALA A 316 16.93 -14.73 4.98
N THR A 317 16.91 -15.79 5.80
CA THR A 317 16.06 -15.88 6.99
C THR A 317 16.45 -14.82 8.02
N ALA A 318 17.75 -14.69 8.33
CA ALA A 318 18.22 -13.68 9.28
C ALA A 318 17.86 -12.26 8.84
N ALA A 319 18.04 -11.93 7.56
CA ALA A 319 17.68 -10.63 7.00
C ALA A 319 16.17 -10.36 7.07
N PHE A 320 15.34 -11.38 6.85
CA PHE A 320 13.88 -11.26 6.96
C PHE A 320 13.46 -10.98 8.42
N ILE A 321 14.00 -11.71 9.38
CA ILE A 321 13.71 -11.52 10.81
C ILE A 321 14.15 -10.14 11.27
N GLU A 322 15.35 -9.69 10.88
CA GLU A 322 15.83 -8.35 11.20
C GLU A 322 14.88 -7.26 10.70
N GLU A 323 14.33 -7.44 9.50
CA GLU A 323 13.33 -6.51 8.94
C GLU A 323 12.01 -6.52 9.71
N GLN A 324 11.53 -7.72 10.12
CA GLN A 324 10.31 -7.84 10.95
C GLN A 324 10.48 -7.11 12.30
N VAL A 325 11.58 -7.35 12.99
CA VAL A 325 11.88 -6.68 14.27
C VAL A 325 12.10 -5.18 14.09
N LYS A 326 12.73 -4.75 13.00
CA LYS A 326 12.92 -3.32 12.71
C LYS A 326 11.60 -2.60 12.42
N SER A 327 10.67 -3.29 11.78
CA SER A 327 9.31 -2.76 11.50
C SER A 327 8.43 -2.72 12.76
N ASN A 328 8.77 -3.53 13.77
CA ASN A 328 8.09 -3.61 15.05
C ASN A 328 9.12 -3.46 16.18
N PRO A 329 9.53 -2.23 16.54
CA PRO A 329 10.67 -1.98 17.45
C PRO A 329 10.51 -2.57 18.84
N ASP A 330 9.27 -2.80 19.29
CA ASP A 330 8.97 -3.39 20.60
C ASP A 330 9.04 -4.93 20.61
N PHE A 331 9.12 -5.55 19.40
CA PHE A 331 9.30 -7.00 19.28
C PHE A 331 10.76 -7.39 19.45
N LYS A 332 10.96 -8.54 20.08
CA LYS A 332 12.29 -9.12 20.35
C LYS A 332 12.35 -10.57 19.90
N VAL A 333 13.49 -10.97 19.36
CA VAL A 333 13.76 -12.38 19.07
C VAL A 333 13.90 -13.14 20.39
N GLN A 334 12.92 -14.00 20.67
CA GLN A 334 12.91 -14.86 21.85
C GLN A 334 13.72 -16.15 21.61
N ARG A 335 13.69 -16.66 20.37
CA ARG A 335 14.45 -17.83 19.97
C ARG A 335 15.09 -17.58 18.62
N GLN A 336 16.40 -17.73 18.53
CA GLN A 336 17.16 -17.62 17.27
C GLN A 336 16.69 -18.66 16.24
N PRO A 337 16.90 -18.45 14.92
CA PRO A 337 16.53 -19.40 13.88
C PRO A 337 17.08 -20.81 14.16
N GLN A 338 16.19 -21.77 14.23
CA GLN A 338 16.53 -23.17 14.37
C GLN A 338 16.12 -23.93 13.11
N ARG A 339 16.93 -24.92 12.70
CA ARG A 339 16.60 -25.75 11.54
C ARG A 339 15.29 -26.48 11.76
N PHE A 340 14.45 -26.47 10.77
CA PHE A 340 13.12 -27.06 10.77
C PHE A 340 12.81 -27.66 9.39
N SER A 341 12.09 -28.78 9.36
CA SER A 341 11.61 -29.34 8.09
C SER A 341 10.21 -28.78 7.78
N PHE A 342 10.11 -28.07 6.69
CA PHE A 342 8.90 -27.33 6.31
C PHE A 342 8.49 -27.66 4.86
N ALA A 343 7.26 -28.10 4.65
CA ALA A 343 6.72 -28.52 3.35
C ALA A 343 7.65 -29.52 2.59
N GLY A 344 8.32 -30.41 3.32
CA GLY A 344 9.28 -31.37 2.77
C GLY A 344 10.62 -30.78 2.34
N ARG A 345 10.93 -29.55 2.76
CA ARG A 345 12.18 -28.84 2.48
C ARG A 345 12.89 -28.46 3.78
N GLU A 346 14.19 -28.21 3.69
CA GLU A 346 14.94 -27.59 4.78
C GLU A 346 14.47 -26.13 4.97
N GLY A 347 14.33 -25.71 6.22
CA GLY A 347 13.88 -24.38 6.58
C GLY A 347 14.35 -23.99 7.98
N PHE A 348 13.88 -22.86 8.45
CA PHE A 348 14.14 -22.33 9.78
C PHE A 348 12.84 -21.95 10.48
N ALA A 349 12.83 -22.09 11.82
CA ALA A 349 11.77 -21.59 12.70
C ALA A 349 12.38 -20.62 13.71
N THR A 350 11.75 -19.46 13.90
CA THR A 350 12.17 -18.39 14.81
C THR A 350 10.99 -17.92 15.61
N ILE A 351 11.18 -17.59 16.88
CA ILE A 351 10.13 -16.99 17.73
C ILE A 351 10.48 -15.54 17.99
N VAL A 352 9.56 -14.64 17.68
CA VAL A 352 9.61 -13.25 18.09
C VAL A 352 8.39 -12.94 18.96
N ALA A 353 8.52 -12.05 19.92
CA ALA A 353 7.41 -11.62 20.76
C ALA A 353 7.56 -10.16 21.16
N GLY A 354 6.41 -9.51 21.33
CA GLY A 354 6.34 -8.12 21.75
C GLY A 354 4.90 -7.68 21.99
N PRO A 355 4.67 -6.48 22.52
CA PRO A 355 3.32 -5.97 22.67
C PRO A 355 2.69 -5.74 21.29
N SER A 356 1.54 -6.35 21.07
CA SER A 356 0.74 -6.13 19.86
C SER A 356 0.43 -4.63 19.70
N PRO A 357 0.72 -4.02 18.55
CA PRO A 357 0.45 -2.60 18.33
C PRO A 357 -1.04 -2.25 18.38
N VAL A 358 -1.91 -3.28 18.34
CA VAL A 358 -3.37 -3.13 18.32
C VAL A 358 -3.97 -3.33 19.68
N THR A 359 -3.55 -4.40 20.40
CA THR A 359 -4.16 -4.81 21.66
C THR A 359 -3.33 -4.43 22.88
N GLY A 360 -2.02 -4.19 22.68
CA GLY A 360 -1.06 -3.99 23.77
C GLY A 360 -0.73 -5.27 24.56
N VAL A 361 -1.38 -6.39 24.25
CA VAL A 361 -1.09 -7.71 24.87
C VAL A 361 0.18 -8.26 24.23
N ILE A 362 0.97 -9.02 24.98
CA ILE A 362 2.14 -9.71 24.40
C ILE A 362 1.64 -10.72 23.36
N GLU A 363 2.19 -10.59 22.16
CA GLU A 363 1.90 -11.41 21.00
C GLU A 363 3.12 -12.28 20.71
N ILE A 364 2.87 -13.53 20.35
CA ILE A 364 3.90 -14.47 19.90
C ILE A 364 3.72 -14.71 18.41
N ASP A 365 4.80 -14.44 17.67
CA ASP A 365 4.91 -14.75 16.27
C ASP A 365 5.94 -15.86 16.07
N VAL A 366 5.51 -16.99 15.50
CA VAL A 366 6.47 -18.01 15.06
C VAL A 366 6.63 -17.93 13.56
N ILE A 367 7.85 -17.57 13.15
CA ILE A 367 8.23 -17.33 11.76
C ILE A 367 8.91 -18.58 11.21
N TYR A 368 8.31 -19.20 10.21
CA TYR A 368 8.88 -20.31 9.46
C TYR A 368 9.33 -19.83 8.09
N THR A 369 10.51 -20.24 7.66
CA THR A 369 11.06 -19.86 6.35
C THR A 369 11.63 -21.07 5.63
N THR A 370 11.52 -21.11 4.29
CA THR A 370 12.16 -22.09 3.41
C THR A 370 12.41 -21.48 2.02
N ALA A 371 13.20 -22.13 1.19
CA ALA A 371 13.40 -21.72 -0.19
C ALA A 371 12.35 -22.33 -1.13
N THR A 372 11.79 -21.53 -2.03
CA THR A 372 10.98 -22.02 -3.15
C THR A 372 11.89 -22.61 -4.24
N SER A 373 11.32 -23.35 -5.21
CA SER A 373 12.06 -23.92 -6.33
C SER A 373 12.66 -22.86 -7.27
N ASP A 374 12.08 -21.66 -7.31
CA ASP A 374 12.57 -20.51 -8.07
C ASP A 374 13.52 -19.60 -7.25
N GLY A 375 13.94 -20.05 -6.05
CA GLY A 375 14.93 -19.38 -5.22
C GLY A 375 14.39 -18.24 -4.36
N ARG A 376 13.07 -18.00 -4.30
CA ARG A 376 12.49 -17.03 -3.36
C ARG A 376 12.50 -17.55 -1.94
N LEU A 377 12.50 -16.64 -0.95
CA LEU A 377 12.26 -16.96 0.46
C LEU A 377 10.75 -17.09 0.68
N PHE A 378 10.26 -18.29 0.90
CA PHE A 378 8.89 -18.52 1.36
C PHE A 378 8.83 -18.38 2.87
N TYR A 379 7.82 -17.68 3.38
CA TYR A 379 7.61 -17.51 4.81
C TYR A 379 6.17 -17.84 5.21
N PHE A 380 6.05 -18.29 6.43
CA PHE A 380 4.78 -18.56 7.10
C PHE A 380 4.91 -18.09 8.55
N ILE A 381 4.02 -17.21 8.99
CA ILE A 381 4.04 -16.63 10.33
C ILE A 381 2.74 -16.99 11.02
N THR A 382 2.83 -17.58 12.21
CA THR A 382 1.68 -17.79 13.09
C THR A 382 1.63 -16.68 14.12
N ILE A 383 0.45 -16.18 14.44
CA ILE A 383 0.24 -15.03 15.30
C ILE A 383 -0.87 -15.35 16.30
N ALA A 384 -0.59 -15.19 17.60
CA ALA A 384 -1.59 -15.21 18.65
C ALA A 384 -1.07 -14.51 19.91
N PRO A 385 -1.95 -13.98 20.81
CA PRO A 385 -1.57 -13.56 22.14
C PRO A 385 -0.87 -14.68 22.91
N GLU A 386 0.11 -14.32 23.76
CA GLU A 386 0.91 -15.28 24.52
C GLU A 386 0.04 -16.23 25.38
N ASP A 387 -0.98 -15.70 26.02
CA ASP A 387 -1.90 -16.47 26.88
C ASP A 387 -2.90 -17.34 26.10
N GLU A 388 -3.02 -17.16 24.79
CA GLU A 388 -3.90 -17.93 23.90
C GLU A 388 -3.14 -18.82 22.92
N TYR A 389 -1.82 -18.62 22.75
CA TYR A 389 -1.02 -19.29 21.74
C TYR A 389 -1.10 -20.82 21.81
N GLU A 390 -1.02 -21.40 23.02
CA GLU A 390 -1.14 -22.85 23.25
C GLU A 390 -2.47 -23.42 22.71
N SER A 391 -3.55 -22.64 22.80
CA SER A 391 -4.87 -23.08 22.29
C SER A 391 -4.97 -23.09 20.77
N TYR A 392 -4.16 -22.27 20.08
CA TYR A 392 -4.08 -22.17 18.62
C TYR A 392 -3.00 -23.08 18.01
N GLU A 393 -2.02 -23.53 18.79
CA GLU A 393 -0.89 -24.34 18.33
C GLU A 393 -1.30 -25.56 17.51
N PRO A 394 -2.30 -26.39 17.94
CA PRO A 394 -2.74 -27.55 17.14
C PRO A 394 -3.28 -27.14 15.76
N THR A 395 -3.95 -25.98 15.67
CA THR A 395 -4.46 -25.45 14.41
C THR A 395 -3.32 -25.00 13.51
N PHE A 396 -2.32 -24.30 14.07
CA PHE A 396 -1.15 -23.86 13.32
C PHE A 396 -0.34 -25.04 12.80
N GLU A 397 -0.13 -26.10 13.61
CA GLU A 397 0.54 -27.32 13.19
C GLU A 397 -0.21 -28.02 12.03
N GLN A 398 -1.52 -28.09 12.11
CA GLN A 398 -2.33 -28.70 11.05
C GLN A 398 -2.23 -27.88 9.75
N ILE A 399 -2.25 -26.56 9.82
CA ILE A 399 -2.06 -25.71 8.65
C ILE A 399 -0.66 -25.92 8.06
N ILE A 400 0.41 -25.85 8.89
CA ILE A 400 1.80 -26.01 8.48
C ILE A 400 2.00 -27.35 7.76
N THR A 401 1.47 -28.44 8.32
CA THR A 401 1.61 -29.79 7.73
C THR A 401 0.85 -29.95 6.43
N SER A 402 -0.18 -29.12 6.20
CA SER A 402 -0.96 -29.13 4.97
C SER A 402 -0.31 -28.37 3.82
N ILE A 403 0.71 -27.51 4.10
CA ILE A 403 1.34 -26.67 3.08
C ILE A 403 2.06 -27.50 2.04
N ARG A 404 1.78 -27.18 0.78
CA ARG A 404 2.45 -27.73 -0.40
C ARG A 404 3.00 -26.59 -1.24
N LEU A 405 4.29 -26.62 -1.50
CA LEU A 405 4.96 -25.69 -2.39
C LEU A 405 5.08 -26.29 -3.78
N ALA A 406 5.00 -25.45 -4.81
CA ALA A 406 5.28 -25.88 -6.19
C ALA A 406 6.68 -26.49 -6.29
N ARG A 407 6.84 -27.52 -7.16
CA ARG A 407 8.09 -28.22 -7.41
C ARG A 407 9.08 -27.36 -8.18
#